data_94a5f92c427cde4e8eb957b929d43c25
#
_entry.id   94a5f92c427cde4e8eb957b929d43c25
#
_cell.length_a   1.000
_cell.length_b   1.000
_cell.length_c   1.000
_cell.angle_alpha   90.00
_cell.angle_beta   90.00
_cell.angle_gamma   90.00
#
_symmetry.space_group_name_H-M   'P 1'
#
loop_
_entity.id
_entity.type
_entity.pdbx_description
1 polymer ?
#
loop_
_entity_poly.entity_id
_entity_poly.type
_entity_poly.pdbx_seq_one_letter_code
_entity_poly.pdbx_strand_id
1 'polypeptide(L)'
;MKLTKIIGLFYLLFSIGCSDFLDEYSQTYIRASKISDYDELLLGAVYIPSLTPVPPTYYVYPSGSNVCDFLNVLDDDSNVTTEAEINRAGGDKPINEWVAMHNVLFGYTTWQQFITNTELTEHNDQTTWVQLYQRIAIINSTLAEIDDIDVKTDEEVADYYRVKGEYLFLRGQFYLLLANLYGKPYDPETASSDLGVPLKITAGVEHDKDKDTQFERTSLDRIYAQIVDDLKASLEAFGHSSKHVLYRASEEAARLLLSRVYLYMQEYEEAKTVLEPIFSNITLSSLVSGDTLGGNNRFLTEENSEMIFSQGSQFSEVCWTANAPDFCVSRDLYDLYDENDRRKGCFTLNTGTDSIALSYKYNTGNYRARVSDVLSMRAAEAWLNMAEACAMIGGASEGTANEYLNTLRRNRIVGYADRSYSGEELVNQIRLERRKELCFEGHRWFDLRRYSVCKKYPYSKKIYRSFSFYTSTYALDRIETYVLEENDPAYVFAIPRTVLEFDTEPMPDNERPERIPLESAD
;
A
#
# COMPACT_ATOMS: atom_id res chain seq x y z
N MET A 1 -50.59 58.45 23.54
CA MET A 1 -50.25 57.29 24.42
C MET A 1 -50.72 55.92 23.93
N LYS A 2 -51.34 55.77 22.76
CA LYS A 2 -51.71 54.47 22.20
C LYS A 2 -50.79 54.00 21.06
N LEU A 3 -50.04 54.88 20.40
CA LEU A 3 -49.17 54.51 19.28
C LEU A 3 -47.80 53.94 19.74
N THR A 4 -47.30 54.41 20.88
CA THR A 4 -46.04 53.93 21.45
C THR A 4 -46.11 52.54 22.04
N LYS A 5 -47.28 52.04 22.42
CA LYS A 5 -47.47 50.66 22.92
C LYS A 5 -47.55 49.62 21.80
N ILE A 6 -47.97 50.01 20.60
CA ILE A 6 -48.06 49.14 19.43
C ILE A 6 -46.66 48.94 18.82
N ILE A 7 -45.83 49.94 18.82
CA ILE A 7 -44.46 49.86 18.33
C ILE A 7 -43.60 48.96 19.25
N GLY A 8 -43.82 49.02 20.57
CA GLY A 8 -43.11 48.19 21.54
C GLY A 8 -43.47 46.69 21.42
N LEU A 9 -44.74 46.41 21.04
CA LEU A 9 -45.21 45.03 20.87
C LEU A 9 -44.73 44.43 19.53
N PHE A 10 -44.49 45.25 18.51
CA PHE A 10 -43.92 44.81 17.23
C PHE A 10 -42.42 44.52 17.34
N TYR A 11 -41.68 45.25 18.23
CA TYR A 11 -40.26 44.98 18.48
C TYR A 11 -40.04 43.72 19.32
N LEU A 12 -40.97 43.31 20.17
CA LEU A 12 -40.86 42.09 20.97
C LEU A 12 -41.22 40.82 20.17
N LEU A 13 -41.90 40.96 19.03
CA LEU A 13 -42.25 39.83 18.15
C LEU A 13 -41.12 39.49 17.13
N PHE A 14 -40.11 40.37 16.97
CA PHE A 14 -38.99 40.12 16.09
C PHE A 14 -37.74 39.58 16.81
N SER A 15 -37.80 39.37 18.13
CA SER A 15 -36.67 38.82 18.90
C SER A 15 -36.82 37.32 19.22
N ILE A 16 -37.82 36.65 18.68
CA ILE A 16 -37.87 35.18 18.61
C ILE A 16 -37.35 34.80 17.21
N GLY A 17 -36.11 35.12 16.96
CA GLY A 17 -35.40 34.59 15.81
C GLY A 17 -35.19 33.10 16.05
N CYS A 18 -35.84 32.27 15.24
CA CYS A 18 -35.50 30.85 15.12
C CYS A 18 -34.03 30.75 14.78
N SER A 19 -33.19 30.41 15.77
CA SER A 19 -31.79 30.04 15.54
C SER A 19 -31.68 28.83 14.60
N ASP A 20 -32.70 28.00 14.57
CA ASP A 20 -32.81 26.80 13.72
C ASP A 20 -33.10 27.12 12.23
N PHE A 21 -33.51 28.37 11.89
CA PHE A 21 -33.80 28.74 10.50
C PHE A 21 -32.53 29.21 9.73
N LEU A 22 -31.40 29.43 10.42
CA LEU A 22 -30.15 29.80 9.81
C LEU A 22 -29.18 28.64 9.67
N ASP A 23 -29.52 27.46 10.15
CA ASP A 23 -28.87 26.24 9.77
C ASP A 23 -29.37 25.83 8.37
N GLU A 24 -28.89 26.53 7.35
CA GLU A 24 -29.02 26.10 5.97
C GLU A 24 -28.20 24.81 5.80
N TYR A 25 -28.78 23.70 6.21
CA TYR A 25 -28.34 22.39 5.72
C TYR A 25 -28.53 22.43 4.20
N SER A 26 -27.44 22.33 3.48
CA SER A 26 -27.48 22.12 2.04
C SER A 26 -28.47 20.97 1.77
N GLN A 27 -29.56 21.22 1.04
CA GLN A 27 -30.59 20.20 0.73
C GLN A 27 -30.05 19.01 -0.09
N THR A 28 -28.76 19.02 -0.39
CA THR A 28 -28.01 17.94 -1.03
C THR A 28 -27.27 17.04 -0.04
N TYR A 29 -27.23 17.35 1.26
CA TYR A 29 -26.63 16.47 2.27
C TYR A 29 -27.72 15.50 2.77
N ILE A 30 -27.74 14.31 2.18
CA ILE A 30 -28.48 13.17 2.75
C ILE A 30 -27.70 12.74 3.99
N ARG A 31 -28.22 13.08 5.18
CA ARG A 31 -27.67 12.55 6.43
C ARG A 31 -27.93 11.05 6.46
N ALA A 32 -26.90 10.27 6.68
CA ALA A 32 -27.01 8.83 6.88
C ALA A 32 -27.95 8.57 8.08
N SER A 33 -28.91 7.69 7.91
CA SER A 33 -29.95 7.37 8.90
C SER A 33 -30.03 5.88 9.24
N LYS A 34 -29.30 5.06 8.49
CA LYS A 34 -29.25 3.60 8.61
C LYS A 34 -27.84 3.11 8.41
N ILE A 35 -27.52 1.92 8.91
CA ILE A 35 -26.23 1.28 8.68
C ILE A 35 -25.96 1.04 7.20
N SER A 36 -27.00 0.75 6.40
CA SER A 36 -26.86 0.59 4.95
C SER A 36 -26.34 1.86 4.25
N ASP A 37 -26.68 3.05 4.74
CA ASP A 37 -26.20 4.31 4.14
C ASP A 37 -24.69 4.47 4.35
N TYR A 38 -24.18 4.09 5.54
CA TYR A 38 -22.76 4.06 5.82
C TYR A 38 -22.04 2.94 5.06
N ASP A 39 -22.70 1.80 4.83
CA ASP A 39 -22.16 0.71 4.02
C ASP A 39 -21.99 1.13 2.54
N GLU A 40 -22.96 1.84 1.98
CA GLU A 40 -22.88 2.41 0.63
C GLU A 40 -21.77 3.48 0.53
N LEU A 41 -21.65 4.36 1.54
CA LEU A 41 -20.58 5.35 1.61
C LEU A 41 -19.21 4.69 1.69
N LEU A 42 -19.09 3.64 2.50
CA LEU A 42 -17.85 2.84 2.63
C LEU A 42 -17.41 2.28 1.28
N LEU A 43 -18.32 1.67 0.52
CA LEU A 43 -18.03 1.10 -0.79
C LEU A 43 -17.77 2.17 -1.86
N GLY A 44 -18.52 3.26 -1.83
CA GLY A 44 -18.47 4.29 -2.87
C GLY A 44 -17.32 5.29 -2.72
N ALA A 45 -16.86 5.55 -1.48
CA ALA A 45 -15.95 6.66 -1.21
C ALA A 45 -14.73 6.32 -0.36
N VAL A 46 -14.74 5.21 0.40
CA VAL A 46 -13.64 4.88 1.31
C VAL A 46 -12.76 3.76 0.76
N TYR A 47 -13.32 2.65 0.30
CA TYR A 47 -12.52 1.64 -0.38
C TYR A 47 -11.87 2.22 -1.63
N ILE A 48 -10.62 1.83 -1.88
CA ILE A 48 -9.91 2.22 -3.10
C ILE A 48 -10.48 1.38 -4.25
N PRO A 49 -11.09 2.02 -5.27
CA PRO A 49 -11.74 1.28 -6.33
C PRO A 49 -10.75 0.51 -7.18
N SER A 50 -11.15 -0.66 -7.63
CA SER A 50 -10.49 -1.34 -8.72
C SER A 50 -10.81 -0.62 -10.02
N LEU A 51 -9.82 0.02 -10.63
CA LEU A 51 -10.02 0.65 -11.93
C LEU A 51 -10.17 -0.43 -12.99
N THR A 52 -11.28 -0.41 -13.70
CA THR A 52 -11.42 -1.13 -14.96
C THR A 52 -10.79 -0.26 -16.04
N PRO A 53 -9.70 -0.69 -16.71
CA PRO A 53 -9.24 -0.01 -17.91
C PRO A 53 -10.39 0.06 -18.91
N VAL A 54 -10.73 1.25 -19.37
CA VAL A 54 -11.73 1.42 -20.43
C VAL A 54 -11.02 1.20 -21.77
N PRO A 55 -11.36 0.15 -22.56
CA PRO A 55 -10.78 0.01 -23.89
C PRO A 55 -11.29 1.16 -24.80
N PRO A 56 -10.50 1.71 -25.70
CA PRO A 56 -9.21 1.25 -26.23
C PRO A 56 -8.03 2.19 -25.96
N THR A 57 -8.03 2.90 -24.85
CA THR A 57 -6.89 3.76 -24.51
C THR A 57 -5.90 2.94 -23.71
N TYR A 58 -4.86 2.47 -24.37
CA TYR A 58 -3.72 1.74 -23.81
C TYR A 58 -2.88 2.55 -22.81
N TYR A 59 -3.34 3.72 -22.44
CA TYR A 59 -2.68 4.66 -21.53
C TYR A 59 -3.68 5.14 -20.49
N VAL A 60 -3.99 4.26 -19.55
CA VAL A 60 -4.39 4.79 -18.26
C VAL A 60 -3.08 5.16 -17.58
N TYR A 61 -2.65 6.41 -17.80
CA TYR A 61 -1.78 7.05 -16.81
C TYR A 61 -2.35 6.72 -15.45
N PRO A 62 -1.54 6.54 -14.41
CA PRO A 62 -2.05 6.49 -13.06
C PRO A 62 -3.02 7.66 -12.93
N SER A 63 -4.30 7.40 -13.20
CA SER A 63 -5.32 8.42 -13.04
C SER A 63 -5.29 8.73 -11.56
N GLY A 64 -5.52 9.97 -11.14
CA GLY A 64 -5.43 10.39 -9.75
C GLY A 64 -6.26 9.59 -8.73
N SER A 65 -6.76 8.42 -9.09
CA SER A 65 -7.42 7.42 -8.26
C SER A 65 -6.50 6.28 -7.81
N ASN A 66 -5.29 6.11 -8.38
CA ASN A 66 -4.38 5.05 -7.98
C ASN A 66 -3.56 5.46 -6.77
N VAL A 67 -3.74 4.74 -5.69
CA VAL A 67 -2.99 4.92 -4.45
C VAL A 67 -1.84 3.94 -4.43
N CYS A 68 -0.61 4.43 -4.32
CA CYS A 68 0.61 3.63 -4.14
C CYS A 68 0.97 2.71 -5.33
N ASP A 69 0.49 2.93 -6.54
CA ASP A 69 0.80 2.13 -7.73
C ASP A 69 2.31 2.12 -8.09
N PHE A 70 3.07 3.12 -7.65
CA PHE A 70 4.52 3.21 -7.83
C PHE A 70 5.33 2.26 -6.93
N LEU A 71 4.76 1.60 -5.93
CA LEU A 71 5.52 0.83 -4.95
C LEU A 71 6.40 -0.26 -5.57
N ASN A 72 5.91 -0.95 -6.60
CA ASN A 72 6.64 -2.05 -7.23
C ASN A 72 7.79 -1.59 -8.15
N VAL A 73 7.99 -0.28 -8.36
CA VAL A 73 9.12 0.24 -9.15
C VAL A 73 10.23 0.87 -8.29
N LEU A 74 10.02 0.98 -6.97
CA LEU A 74 10.97 1.62 -6.06
C LEU A 74 12.16 0.73 -5.68
N ASP A 75 11.94 -0.57 -5.61
CA ASP A 75 12.82 -1.53 -4.97
C ASP A 75 13.73 -2.30 -5.95
N ASP A 76 14.47 -3.28 -5.43
CA ASP A 76 15.44 -4.08 -6.17
C ASP A 76 14.84 -5.30 -6.89
N ASP A 77 13.52 -5.45 -6.91
CA ASP A 77 12.84 -6.52 -7.65
C ASP A 77 12.55 -6.12 -9.11
N SER A 78 12.44 -4.83 -9.38
CA SER A 78 12.24 -4.27 -10.71
C SER A 78 13.50 -3.65 -11.29
N ASN A 79 13.55 -3.51 -12.62
CA ASN A 79 14.52 -2.72 -13.33
C ASN A 79 13.85 -1.98 -14.49
N VAL A 80 14.51 -0.95 -15.02
CA VAL A 80 14.04 -0.21 -16.19
C VAL A 80 14.58 -0.88 -17.45
N THR A 81 13.73 -1.01 -18.46
CA THR A 81 14.09 -1.66 -19.72
C THR A 81 15.01 -0.76 -20.56
N THR A 82 16.04 -1.32 -21.15
CA THR A 82 16.99 -0.60 -22.02
C THR A 82 16.47 -0.47 -23.45
N GLU A 83 17.03 0.47 -24.25
CA GLU A 83 16.64 0.66 -25.66
C GLU A 83 16.77 -0.63 -26.48
N ALA A 84 17.81 -1.42 -26.26
CA ALA A 84 18.01 -2.67 -26.98
C ALA A 84 16.87 -3.66 -26.72
N GLU A 85 16.32 -3.64 -25.52
CA GLU A 85 15.18 -4.46 -25.10
C GLU A 85 13.89 -3.90 -25.68
N ILE A 86 13.69 -2.58 -25.65
CA ILE A 86 12.53 -1.91 -26.27
C ILE A 86 12.46 -2.19 -27.77
N ASN A 87 13.55 -2.01 -28.48
CA ASN A 87 13.61 -2.20 -29.94
C ASN A 87 13.43 -3.66 -30.38
N ARG A 88 13.78 -4.64 -29.53
CA ARG A 88 13.62 -6.06 -29.85
C ARG A 88 12.23 -6.60 -29.51
N ALA A 89 11.57 -6.07 -28.48
CA ALA A 89 10.33 -6.62 -27.94
C ALA A 89 9.08 -6.28 -28.77
N GLY A 90 9.09 -5.28 -29.64
CA GLY A 90 7.85 -4.90 -30.30
C GLY A 90 7.98 -4.07 -31.54
N GLY A 91 8.10 -4.71 -32.69
CA GLY A 91 8.17 -4.04 -33.98
C GLY A 91 6.96 -3.19 -34.40
N ASP A 92 5.86 -3.15 -33.68
CA ASP A 92 4.61 -2.54 -34.16
C ASP A 92 4.02 -1.41 -33.30
N LYS A 93 4.64 -1.05 -32.15
CA LYS A 93 4.17 0.08 -31.35
C LYS A 93 5.10 1.28 -31.47
N PRO A 94 4.56 2.49 -31.64
CA PRO A 94 5.39 3.69 -31.71
C PRO A 94 6.08 3.93 -30.35
N ILE A 95 7.38 4.16 -30.38
CA ILE A 95 8.26 4.41 -29.22
C ILE A 95 7.73 5.51 -28.31
N ASN A 96 7.00 6.52 -28.86
CA ASN A 96 6.38 7.60 -28.08
C ASN A 96 5.43 7.13 -26.98
N GLU A 97 4.76 6.00 -27.21
CA GLU A 97 3.81 5.45 -26.23
C GLU A 97 4.54 4.81 -25.04
N TRP A 98 5.72 4.27 -25.23
CA TRP A 98 6.54 3.58 -24.24
C TRP A 98 7.33 4.56 -23.36
N VAL A 99 7.87 5.59 -23.98
CA VAL A 99 8.62 6.63 -23.28
C VAL A 99 7.75 7.39 -22.27
N ALA A 100 6.42 7.43 -22.47
CA ALA A 100 5.53 8.16 -21.58
C ALA A 100 5.50 7.57 -20.16
N MET A 101 5.27 6.26 -19.99
CA MET A 101 5.23 5.62 -18.67
C MET A 101 6.62 5.58 -18.01
N HIS A 102 7.63 5.33 -18.80
CA HIS A 102 9.02 5.39 -18.40
C HIS A 102 9.34 6.76 -17.75
N ASN A 103 9.00 7.84 -18.42
CA ASN A 103 9.22 9.20 -17.94
C ASN A 103 8.36 9.55 -16.72
N VAL A 104 7.08 9.12 -16.69
CA VAL A 104 6.16 9.38 -15.56
C VAL A 104 6.73 8.85 -14.25
N LEU A 105 7.39 7.71 -14.26
CA LEU A 105 7.92 7.08 -13.07
C LEU A 105 9.41 7.39 -12.80
N PHE A 106 10.02 8.26 -13.61
CA PHE A 106 11.45 8.63 -13.45
C PHE A 106 11.81 9.00 -12.02
N GLY A 107 11.07 9.93 -11.41
CA GLY A 107 11.35 10.41 -10.06
C GLY A 107 11.22 9.33 -8.98
N TYR A 108 10.33 8.35 -9.19
CA TYR A 108 10.20 7.19 -8.30
C TYR A 108 11.33 6.18 -8.51
N THR A 109 11.55 5.77 -9.75
CA THR A 109 12.49 4.69 -10.08
C THR A 109 13.95 5.06 -9.84
N THR A 110 14.28 6.35 -9.93
CA THR A 110 15.63 6.90 -9.72
C THR A 110 15.77 7.64 -8.39
N TRP A 111 14.75 7.57 -7.53
CA TRP A 111 14.73 8.12 -6.15
C TRP A 111 15.04 9.61 -6.09
N GLN A 112 14.57 10.41 -7.04
CA GLN A 112 14.86 11.83 -7.14
C GLN A 112 14.38 12.60 -5.90
N GLN A 113 15.03 13.74 -5.62
CA GLN A 113 14.64 14.66 -4.56
C GLN A 113 13.18 15.11 -4.74
N PHE A 114 12.84 15.51 -5.95
CA PHE A 114 11.46 15.81 -6.36
C PHE A 114 10.98 14.71 -7.28
N ILE A 115 9.88 14.08 -6.92
CA ILE A 115 9.30 12.98 -7.69
C ILE A 115 8.73 13.50 -9.02
N THR A 116 8.19 14.72 -9.01
CA THR A 116 7.72 15.42 -10.19
C THR A 116 8.89 16.09 -10.90
N ASN A 117 9.30 15.54 -12.02
CA ASN A 117 10.20 16.23 -12.92
C ASN A 117 9.38 16.87 -14.04
N THR A 118 9.23 18.20 -13.99
CA THR A 118 8.46 18.98 -14.94
C THR A 118 8.98 18.91 -16.38
N GLU A 119 10.25 18.51 -16.57
CA GLU A 119 10.82 18.32 -17.91
C GLU A 119 10.36 17.02 -18.57
N LEU A 120 10.04 16.00 -17.75
CA LEU A 120 9.67 14.69 -18.24
C LEU A 120 8.18 14.39 -18.11
N THR A 121 7.52 14.79 -17.03
CA THR A 121 6.08 14.56 -16.84
C THR A 121 5.46 15.35 -15.68
N GLU A 122 4.14 15.47 -15.74
CA GLU A 122 3.29 16.05 -14.70
C GLU A 122 2.74 14.96 -13.73
N HIS A 123 3.55 14.02 -13.24
CA HIS A 123 3.04 13.11 -12.22
C HIS A 123 2.87 13.86 -10.90
N ASN A 124 1.65 13.82 -10.36
CA ASN A 124 1.30 14.57 -9.17
C ASN A 124 1.70 13.79 -7.91
N ASP A 125 2.75 14.20 -7.22
CA ASP A 125 3.27 13.63 -5.98
C ASP A 125 2.25 13.65 -4.81
N GLN A 126 1.27 14.56 -4.88
CA GLN A 126 0.24 14.69 -3.84
C GLN A 126 -0.88 13.65 -3.94
N THR A 127 -1.01 12.92 -5.05
CA THR A 127 -2.17 12.05 -5.27
C THR A 127 -2.40 11.06 -4.14
N THR A 128 -1.38 10.31 -3.73
CA THR A 128 -1.50 9.34 -2.63
C THR A 128 -1.86 10.02 -1.31
N TRP A 129 -1.20 11.14 -0.98
CA TRP A 129 -1.49 11.91 0.23
C TRP A 129 -2.94 12.38 0.28
N VAL A 130 -3.38 13.09 -0.76
CA VAL A 130 -4.74 13.66 -0.83
C VAL A 130 -5.80 12.56 -0.79
N GLN A 131 -5.61 11.50 -1.57
CA GLN A 131 -6.56 10.39 -1.64
C GLN A 131 -6.72 9.67 -0.29
N LEU A 132 -5.64 9.47 0.46
CA LEU A 132 -5.70 8.82 1.76
C LEU A 132 -6.34 9.74 2.82
N TYR A 133 -5.96 11.02 2.88
CA TYR A 133 -6.56 11.95 3.85
C TYR A 133 -8.03 12.26 3.58
N GLN A 134 -8.47 12.31 2.31
CA GLN A 134 -9.89 12.43 1.98
C GLN A 134 -10.70 11.25 2.52
N ARG A 135 -10.19 10.03 2.38
CA ARG A 135 -10.82 8.82 2.92
C ARG A 135 -10.82 8.81 4.44
N ILE A 136 -9.71 9.19 5.07
CA ILE A 136 -9.61 9.33 6.52
C ILE A 136 -10.63 10.35 7.06
N ALA A 137 -10.85 11.46 6.37
CA ALA A 137 -11.87 12.45 6.76
C ALA A 137 -13.29 11.85 6.73
N ILE A 138 -13.63 11.09 5.70
CA ILE A 138 -14.91 10.37 5.62
C ILE A 138 -15.04 9.35 6.75
N ILE A 139 -13.99 8.56 7.00
CA ILE A 139 -13.95 7.58 8.09
C ILE A 139 -14.19 8.26 9.44
N ASN A 140 -13.50 9.37 9.71
CA ASN A 140 -13.64 10.07 10.98
C ASN A 140 -15.07 10.63 11.17
N SER A 141 -15.65 11.20 10.12
CA SER A 141 -17.03 11.68 10.16
C SER A 141 -18.02 10.53 10.42
N THR A 142 -17.82 9.39 9.76
CA THR A 142 -18.66 8.21 9.98
C THR A 142 -18.51 7.66 11.40
N LEU A 143 -17.28 7.47 11.88
CA LEU A 143 -17.04 6.94 13.22
C LEU A 143 -17.56 7.86 14.34
N ALA A 144 -17.72 9.15 14.09
CA ALA A 144 -18.32 10.10 15.04
C ALA A 144 -19.85 9.98 15.14
N GLU A 145 -20.52 9.42 14.14
CA GLU A 145 -21.99 9.40 14.06
C GLU A 145 -22.58 7.98 14.05
N ILE A 146 -21.83 6.96 13.65
CA ILE A 146 -22.34 5.60 13.44
C ILE A 146 -22.93 4.97 14.72
N ASP A 147 -22.42 5.36 15.89
CA ASP A 147 -22.88 4.85 17.20
C ASP A 147 -24.24 5.44 17.61
N ASP A 148 -24.70 6.53 16.96
CA ASP A 148 -26.01 7.14 17.19
C ASP A 148 -27.13 6.44 16.40
N ILE A 149 -26.83 5.50 15.53
CA ILE A 149 -27.80 4.77 14.71
C ILE A 149 -28.53 3.73 15.56
N ASP A 150 -29.86 3.82 15.60
CA ASP A 150 -30.72 2.85 16.29
C ASP A 150 -30.83 1.54 15.49
N VAL A 151 -30.10 0.52 15.93
CA VAL A 151 -30.12 -0.85 15.35
C VAL A 151 -31.11 -1.71 16.13
N LYS A 152 -32.03 -2.41 15.42
CA LYS A 152 -33.21 -3.07 16.04
C LYS A 152 -33.23 -4.58 15.88
N THR A 153 -32.60 -5.08 14.82
CA THR A 153 -32.59 -6.51 14.52
C THR A 153 -31.20 -7.08 14.66
N ASP A 154 -31.08 -8.38 14.88
CA ASP A 154 -29.79 -9.07 14.95
C ASP A 154 -28.96 -8.89 13.67
N GLU A 155 -29.62 -8.78 12.50
CA GLU A 155 -28.97 -8.51 11.23
C GLU A 155 -28.40 -7.10 11.17
N GLU A 156 -29.16 -6.08 11.60
CA GLU A 156 -28.68 -4.69 11.68
C GLU A 156 -27.52 -4.56 12.68
N VAL A 157 -27.56 -5.28 13.79
CA VAL A 157 -26.48 -5.31 14.77
C VAL A 157 -25.23 -5.93 14.16
N ALA A 158 -25.35 -7.06 13.46
CA ALA A 158 -24.22 -7.70 12.78
C ALA A 158 -23.62 -6.81 11.68
N ASP A 159 -24.48 -6.13 10.90
CA ASP A 159 -24.04 -5.19 9.86
C ASP A 159 -23.39 -3.93 10.46
N TYR A 160 -23.90 -3.41 11.59
CA TYR A 160 -23.28 -2.30 12.32
C TYR A 160 -21.84 -2.65 12.72
N TYR A 161 -21.61 -3.78 13.37
CA TYR A 161 -20.29 -4.20 13.78
C TYR A 161 -19.36 -4.45 12.59
N ARG A 162 -19.87 -5.07 11.54
CA ARG A 162 -19.11 -5.28 10.31
C ARG A 162 -18.66 -3.95 9.69
N VAL A 163 -19.59 -3.03 9.47
CA VAL A 163 -19.31 -1.73 8.84
C VAL A 163 -18.35 -0.91 9.69
N LYS A 164 -18.58 -0.85 11.01
CA LYS A 164 -17.66 -0.17 11.96
C LYS A 164 -16.26 -0.79 11.94
N GLY A 165 -16.18 -2.12 11.94
CA GLY A 165 -14.91 -2.84 11.84
C GLY A 165 -14.13 -2.53 10.57
N GLU A 166 -14.83 -2.43 9.43
CA GLU A 166 -14.21 -2.09 8.15
C GLU A 166 -13.70 -0.63 8.11
N TYR A 167 -14.45 0.33 8.65
CA TYR A 167 -14.00 1.72 8.77
C TYR A 167 -12.72 1.83 9.61
N LEU A 168 -12.67 1.16 10.75
CA LEU A 168 -11.49 1.13 11.63
C LEU A 168 -10.28 0.46 10.95
N PHE A 169 -10.50 -0.69 10.31
CA PHE A 169 -9.46 -1.36 9.53
C PHE A 169 -8.85 -0.44 8.47
N LEU A 170 -9.69 0.23 7.68
CA LEU A 170 -9.22 1.10 6.60
C LEU A 170 -8.49 2.33 7.13
N ARG A 171 -8.92 2.92 8.27
CA ARG A 171 -8.18 4.02 8.90
C ARG A 171 -6.79 3.57 9.34
N GLY A 172 -6.68 2.43 10.00
CA GLY A 172 -5.40 1.83 10.38
C GLY A 172 -4.51 1.55 9.17
N GLN A 173 -5.05 0.98 8.09
CA GLN A 173 -4.31 0.71 6.85
C GLN A 173 -3.83 2.00 6.17
N PHE A 174 -4.66 3.03 6.09
CA PHE A 174 -4.29 4.29 5.43
C PHE A 174 -3.24 5.06 6.23
N TYR A 175 -3.32 5.09 7.55
CA TYR A 175 -2.27 5.67 8.37
C TYR A 175 -0.96 4.85 8.30
N LEU A 176 -1.03 3.53 8.22
CA LEU A 176 0.17 2.71 8.01
C LEU A 176 0.87 3.05 6.69
N LEU A 177 0.12 3.23 5.60
CA LEU A 177 0.66 3.65 4.31
C LEU A 177 1.30 5.05 4.41
N LEU A 178 0.58 6.02 4.96
CA LEU A 178 1.09 7.39 5.14
C LEU A 178 2.37 7.41 6.00
N ALA A 179 2.36 6.72 7.15
CA ALA A 179 3.52 6.65 8.04
C ALA A 179 4.74 6.01 7.35
N ASN A 180 4.50 4.96 6.54
CA ASN A 180 5.58 4.27 5.85
C ASN A 180 6.06 4.96 4.57
N LEU A 181 5.29 5.85 3.99
CA LEU A 181 5.76 6.65 2.85
C LEU A 181 6.50 7.91 3.32
N TYR A 182 5.91 8.65 4.25
CA TYR A 182 6.35 9.99 4.62
C TYR A 182 7.02 10.09 6.00
N GLY A 183 7.09 9.00 6.76
CA GLY A 183 7.86 8.87 8.00
C GLY A 183 9.08 8.00 7.80
N LYS A 184 10.06 8.08 8.71
CA LYS A 184 11.17 7.13 8.77
C LYS A 184 10.67 5.70 9.03
N PRO A 185 11.46 4.65 8.74
CA PRO A 185 11.13 3.33 9.24
C PRO A 185 11.04 3.36 10.78
N TYR A 186 10.06 2.63 11.35
CA TYR A 186 9.84 2.62 12.78
C TYR A 186 11.03 2.00 13.52
N ASP A 187 11.73 2.83 14.29
CA ASP A 187 12.78 2.40 15.21
C ASP A 187 12.29 2.63 16.66
N PRO A 188 12.14 1.58 17.48
CA PRO A 188 11.66 1.71 18.87
C PRO A 188 12.43 2.73 19.71
N GLU A 189 13.71 2.99 19.40
CA GLU A 189 14.53 3.95 20.15
C GLU A 189 14.28 5.40 19.77
N THR A 190 13.84 5.67 18.55
CA THR A 190 13.69 7.04 18.04
C THR A 190 12.26 7.41 17.63
N ALA A 191 11.33 6.44 17.57
CA ALA A 191 9.96 6.65 17.10
C ALA A 191 9.21 7.78 17.84
N SER A 192 9.52 8.02 19.11
CA SER A 192 8.92 9.10 19.90
C SER A 192 9.38 10.50 19.48
N SER A 193 10.49 10.61 18.77
CA SER A 193 11.06 11.86 18.24
C SER A 193 11.02 11.95 16.72
N ASP A 194 10.93 10.81 16.02
CA ASP A 194 10.83 10.80 14.58
C ASP A 194 9.44 11.24 14.12
N LEU A 195 9.42 12.23 13.21
CA LEU A 195 8.18 12.79 12.69
C LEU A 195 7.58 11.87 11.61
N GLY A 196 6.31 11.56 11.78
CA GLY A 196 5.49 10.90 10.77
C GLY A 196 4.67 11.89 9.96
N VAL A 197 3.36 11.77 9.98
CA VAL A 197 2.39 12.60 9.27
C VAL A 197 1.41 13.25 10.28
N PRO A 198 0.63 14.25 9.91
CA PRO A 198 -0.45 14.77 10.77
C PRO A 198 -1.45 13.66 11.13
N LEU A 199 -1.65 13.42 12.43
CA LEU A 199 -2.61 12.45 12.92
C LEU A 199 -3.95 13.13 13.19
N LYS A 200 -4.92 12.91 12.32
CA LYS A 200 -6.29 13.41 12.44
C LYS A 200 -7.26 12.26 12.67
N ILE A 201 -7.96 12.28 13.82
CA ILE A 201 -8.92 11.24 14.23
C ILE A 201 -10.31 11.80 14.57
N THR A 202 -10.52 13.10 14.38
CA THR A 202 -11.78 13.80 14.65
C THR A 202 -12.53 14.14 13.37
N ALA A 203 -13.86 14.25 13.44
CA ALA A 203 -14.72 14.61 12.31
C ALA A 203 -14.58 16.08 11.89
N GLY A 204 -14.31 16.98 12.84
CA GLY A 204 -14.30 18.42 12.59
C GLY A 204 -13.07 18.89 11.81
N VAL A 205 -13.24 20.02 11.11
CA VAL A 205 -12.08 20.79 10.67
C VAL A 205 -11.53 21.50 11.90
N GLU A 206 -10.37 21.07 12.36
CA GLU A 206 -9.67 21.69 13.48
C GLU A 206 -9.03 23.00 13.00
N HIS A 207 -9.86 23.94 12.59
CA HIS A 207 -9.42 25.27 12.19
C HIS A 207 -9.84 26.27 13.26
N ASP A 208 -8.90 26.70 14.06
CA ASP A 208 -9.11 27.80 14.98
C ASP A 208 -8.85 29.11 14.21
N LYS A 209 -9.90 29.89 13.95
CA LYS A 209 -9.79 31.15 13.22
C LYS A 209 -8.92 32.20 13.93
N ASP A 210 -8.71 32.02 15.22
CA ASP A 210 -7.93 32.94 16.07
C ASP A 210 -6.48 32.46 16.26
N LYS A 211 -6.15 31.27 15.77
CA LYS A 211 -4.80 30.71 15.72
C LYS A 211 -4.55 30.26 14.29
N ASP A 212 -3.40 30.62 13.73
CA ASP A 212 -2.88 29.95 12.55
C ASP A 212 -2.68 28.48 12.91
N THR A 213 -3.75 27.69 12.77
CA THR A 213 -3.72 26.26 13.04
C THR A 213 -2.99 25.59 11.91
N GLN A 214 -1.78 25.24 12.21
CA GLN A 214 -0.95 24.45 11.35
C GLN A 214 -1.14 22.98 11.66
N PHE A 215 -1.17 22.17 10.61
CA PHE A 215 -1.17 20.73 10.79
C PHE A 215 0.24 20.27 11.14
N GLU A 216 0.49 20.05 12.44
CA GLU A 216 1.78 19.54 12.90
C GLU A 216 1.92 18.04 12.58
N ARG A 217 3.13 17.68 12.19
CA ARG A 217 3.50 16.26 12.07
C ARG A 217 3.55 15.61 13.45
N THR A 218 2.90 14.47 13.56
CA THR A 218 2.85 13.66 14.79
C THR A 218 4.03 12.68 14.83
N SER A 219 4.54 12.37 16.01
CA SER A 219 5.59 11.37 16.17
C SER A 219 5.13 9.97 15.74
N LEU A 220 6.07 9.17 15.26
CA LEU A 220 5.76 7.83 14.72
C LEU A 220 5.17 6.90 15.77
N ASP A 221 5.65 6.96 17.02
CA ASP A 221 5.10 6.14 18.11
C ASP A 221 3.60 6.39 18.34
N ARG A 222 3.16 7.65 18.28
CA ARG A 222 1.74 8.00 18.42
C ARG A 222 0.91 7.57 17.22
N ILE A 223 1.46 7.67 16.01
CA ILE A 223 0.75 7.20 14.81
C ILE A 223 0.61 5.68 14.85
N TYR A 224 1.68 4.95 15.17
CA TYR A 224 1.63 3.50 15.27
C TYR A 224 0.74 3.01 16.42
N ALA A 225 0.71 3.72 17.55
CA ALA A 225 -0.25 3.45 18.63
C ALA A 225 -1.69 3.58 18.13
N GLN A 226 -2.03 4.64 17.39
CA GLN A 226 -3.37 4.81 16.82
C GLN A 226 -3.71 3.71 15.78
N ILE A 227 -2.75 3.30 14.94
CA ILE A 227 -2.94 2.19 14.01
C ILE A 227 -3.26 0.89 14.76
N VAL A 228 -2.53 0.60 15.82
CA VAL A 228 -2.76 -0.58 16.68
C VAL A 228 -4.13 -0.51 17.34
N ASP A 229 -4.52 0.65 17.88
CA ASP A 229 -5.82 0.85 18.53
C ASP A 229 -6.97 0.66 17.53
N ASP A 230 -6.86 1.25 16.33
CA ASP A 230 -7.86 1.08 15.26
C ASP A 230 -8.00 -0.39 14.84
N LEU A 231 -6.90 -1.10 14.66
CA LEU A 231 -6.93 -2.51 14.25
C LEU A 231 -7.44 -3.43 15.37
N LYS A 232 -7.12 -3.15 16.63
CA LYS A 232 -7.70 -3.88 17.76
C LYS A 232 -9.20 -3.65 17.89
N ALA A 233 -9.66 -2.40 17.77
CA ALA A 233 -11.08 -2.08 17.78
C ALA A 233 -11.81 -2.69 16.56
N SER A 234 -11.16 -2.76 15.41
CA SER A 234 -11.66 -3.46 14.23
C SER A 234 -11.84 -4.97 14.49
N LEU A 235 -10.88 -5.62 15.15
CA LEU A 235 -10.97 -7.03 15.53
C LEU A 235 -12.12 -7.29 16.51
N GLU A 236 -12.29 -6.42 17.51
CA GLU A 236 -13.41 -6.51 18.45
C GLU A 236 -14.74 -6.43 17.70
N ALA A 237 -14.87 -5.48 16.75
CA ALA A 237 -16.07 -5.33 15.95
C ALA A 237 -16.34 -6.57 15.05
N PHE A 238 -15.33 -7.10 14.37
CA PHE A 238 -15.47 -8.29 13.53
C PHE A 238 -15.83 -9.56 14.32
N GLY A 239 -15.47 -9.65 15.60
CA GLY A 239 -15.90 -10.76 16.48
C GLY A 239 -17.42 -10.94 16.59
N HIS A 240 -18.18 -9.95 16.18
CA HIS A 240 -19.66 -9.95 16.15
C HIS A 240 -20.26 -10.16 14.75
N SER A 241 -19.43 -10.43 13.73
CA SER A 241 -19.85 -10.57 12.33
C SER A 241 -19.14 -11.72 11.63
N SER A 242 -19.85 -12.45 10.76
CA SER A 242 -19.34 -13.64 10.07
C SER A 242 -19.25 -13.55 8.55
N LYS A 243 -19.48 -12.38 7.96
CA LYS A 243 -19.43 -12.22 6.50
C LYS A 243 -17.99 -12.04 6.03
N HIS A 244 -17.53 -12.89 5.11
CA HIS A 244 -16.26 -12.78 4.41
C HIS A 244 -16.48 -12.58 2.91
N VAL A 245 -15.90 -11.51 2.36
CA VAL A 245 -15.88 -11.21 0.91
C VAL A 245 -14.48 -10.68 0.58
N LEU A 246 -13.88 -11.17 -0.49
CA LEU A 246 -12.52 -10.81 -0.91
C LEU A 246 -12.24 -9.29 -0.95
N TYR A 247 -13.23 -8.50 -1.37
CA TYR A 247 -13.08 -7.05 -1.54
C TYR A 247 -13.55 -6.23 -0.33
N ARG A 248 -13.75 -6.91 0.80
CA ARG A 248 -14.10 -6.28 2.08
C ARG A 248 -13.18 -6.77 3.18
N ALA A 249 -12.85 -5.87 4.09
CA ALA A 249 -12.02 -6.24 5.24
C ALA A 249 -12.74 -7.27 6.12
N SER A 250 -11.96 -8.12 6.75
CA SER A 250 -12.42 -9.20 7.62
C SER A 250 -11.52 -9.32 8.85
N GLU A 251 -11.90 -10.18 9.79
CA GLU A 251 -11.08 -10.48 10.96
C GLU A 251 -9.69 -10.98 10.55
N GLU A 252 -9.61 -11.87 9.56
CA GLU A 252 -8.35 -12.41 9.05
C GLU A 252 -7.48 -11.31 8.44
N ALA A 253 -8.09 -10.39 7.68
CA ALA A 253 -7.36 -9.25 7.12
C ALA A 253 -6.84 -8.31 8.22
N ALA A 254 -7.65 -8.04 9.25
CA ALA A 254 -7.26 -7.18 10.35
C ALA A 254 -6.14 -7.80 11.21
N ARG A 255 -6.20 -9.12 11.49
CA ARG A 255 -5.12 -9.85 12.18
C ARG A 255 -3.83 -9.86 11.37
N LEU A 256 -3.93 -10.10 10.08
CA LEU A 256 -2.77 -10.10 9.19
C LEU A 256 -2.13 -8.71 9.11
N LEU A 257 -2.93 -7.65 8.96
CA LEU A 257 -2.42 -6.28 8.95
C LEU A 257 -1.79 -5.89 10.30
N LEU A 258 -2.43 -6.24 11.41
CA LEU A 258 -1.90 -5.95 12.75
C LEU A 258 -0.59 -6.71 13.00
N SER A 259 -0.45 -7.94 12.51
CA SER A 259 0.82 -8.67 12.58
C SER A 259 1.93 -7.97 11.80
N ARG A 260 1.61 -7.42 10.61
CA ARG A 260 2.55 -6.62 9.81
C ARG A 260 3.00 -5.36 10.58
N VAL A 261 2.06 -4.68 11.23
CA VAL A 261 2.35 -3.52 12.09
C VAL A 261 3.30 -3.89 13.23
N TYR A 262 3.02 -4.98 13.95
CA TYR A 262 3.90 -5.45 15.03
C TYR A 262 5.29 -5.88 14.54
N LEU A 263 5.41 -6.50 13.37
CA LEU A 263 6.72 -6.78 12.77
C LEU A 263 7.50 -5.48 12.48
N TYR A 264 6.82 -4.43 12.01
CA TYR A 264 7.45 -3.12 11.78
C TYR A 264 7.89 -2.46 13.09
N MET A 265 7.09 -2.60 14.15
CA MET A 265 7.41 -2.13 15.49
C MET A 265 8.47 -2.99 16.22
N GLN A 266 8.85 -4.13 15.65
CA GLN A 266 9.73 -5.15 16.25
C GLN A 266 9.12 -5.82 17.50
N GLU A 267 7.79 -5.83 17.58
CA GLU A 267 7.01 -6.48 18.65
C GLU A 267 6.61 -7.90 18.22
N TYR A 268 7.58 -8.81 18.29
CA TYR A 268 7.50 -10.12 17.67
C TYR A 268 6.56 -11.09 18.40
N GLU A 269 6.45 -11.00 19.74
CA GLU A 269 5.49 -11.84 20.50
C GLU A 269 4.04 -11.44 20.19
N GLU A 270 3.78 -10.14 20.06
CA GLU A 270 2.47 -9.61 19.66
C GLU A 270 2.12 -10.01 18.22
N ALA A 271 3.09 -9.94 17.29
CA ALA A 271 2.91 -10.37 15.92
C ALA A 271 2.53 -11.86 15.83
N LYS A 272 3.20 -12.72 16.60
CA LYS A 272 2.90 -14.13 16.71
C LYS A 272 1.50 -14.35 17.28
N THR A 273 1.20 -13.74 18.43
CA THR A 273 -0.04 -13.95 19.17
C THR A 273 -1.27 -13.55 18.37
N VAL A 274 -1.21 -12.43 17.64
CA VAL A 274 -2.35 -11.97 16.83
C VAL A 274 -2.64 -12.86 15.64
N LEU A 275 -1.62 -13.56 15.12
CA LEU A 275 -1.77 -14.47 13.96
C LEU A 275 -2.28 -15.86 14.32
N GLU A 276 -1.99 -16.38 15.54
CA GLU A 276 -2.32 -17.76 15.88
C GLU A 276 -3.77 -18.17 15.54
N PRO A 277 -4.80 -17.34 15.78
CA PRO A 277 -6.19 -17.74 15.52
C PRO A 277 -6.54 -17.95 14.05
N ILE A 278 -5.87 -17.26 13.10
CA ILE A 278 -6.31 -17.30 11.70
C ILE A 278 -5.91 -18.56 10.95
N PHE A 279 -4.92 -19.32 11.44
CA PHE A 279 -4.43 -20.52 10.74
C PHE A 279 -5.44 -21.67 10.69
N SER A 280 -6.53 -21.60 11.46
CA SER A 280 -7.66 -22.52 11.30
C SER A 280 -8.56 -22.17 10.12
N ASN A 281 -8.53 -20.92 9.64
CA ASN A 281 -9.45 -20.37 8.65
C ASN A 281 -8.80 -20.14 7.28
N ILE A 282 -7.48 -20.03 7.24
CA ILE A 282 -6.73 -19.76 6.02
C ILE A 282 -5.88 -20.96 5.61
N THR A 283 -5.67 -21.13 4.31
CA THR A 283 -4.87 -22.22 3.76
C THR A 283 -3.88 -21.74 2.72
N LEU A 284 -2.74 -22.44 2.60
CA LEU A 284 -1.82 -22.25 1.49
C LEU A 284 -2.31 -23.05 0.27
N SER A 285 -2.35 -22.43 -0.88
CA SER A 285 -2.49 -23.15 -2.15
C SER A 285 -1.18 -23.86 -2.49
N SER A 286 -1.28 -24.99 -3.17
CA SER A 286 -0.10 -25.74 -3.59
C SER A 286 0.16 -25.53 -5.08
N LEU A 287 1.29 -24.91 -5.41
CA LEU A 287 1.77 -24.83 -6.79
C LEU A 287 2.43 -26.14 -7.26
N VAL A 288 2.79 -27.02 -6.33
CA VAL A 288 3.45 -28.30 -6.63
C VAL A 288 2.46 -29.32 -7.17
N SER A 289 1.23 -29.34 -6.62
CA SER A 289 0.16 -30.26 -7.02
C SER A 289 -0.78 -29.69 -8.08
N GLY A 290 -0.67 -28.40 -8.39
CA GLY A 290 -1.49 -27.71 -9.39
C GLY A 290 -0.91 -27.76 -10.81
N ASP A 291 -1.65 -27.23 -11.76
CA ASP A 291 -1.18 -27.02 -13.12
C ASP A 291 0.00 -26.03 -13.15
N THR A 292 0.90 -26.24 -14.10
CA THR A 292 2.02 -25.31 -14.30
C THR A 292 1.49 -23.93 -14.67
N LEU A 293 2.08 -22.90 -14.09
CA LEU A 293 1.76 -21.51 -14.45
C LEU A 293 2.07 -21.27 -15.92
N GLY A 294 1.16 -20.62 -16.61
CA GLY A 294 1.27 -20.38 -18.05
C GLY A 294 -0.10 -20.33 -18.73
N GLY A 295 -0.18 -19.81 -19.94
CA GLY A 295 -1.44 -19.68 -20.68
C GLY A 295 -2.50 -18.93 -19.88
N ASN A 296 -3.59 -19.58 -19.49
CA ASN A 296 -4.65 -19.01 -18.66
C ASN A 296 -4.46 -19.29 -17.16
N ASN A 297 -3.47 -20.10 -16.78
CA ASN A 297 -3.20 -20.42 -15.38
C ASN A 297 -2.28 -19.36 -14.77
N ARG A 298 -2.82 -18.58 -13.84
CA ARG A 298 -2.14 -17.48 -13.12
C ARG A 298 -2.01 -17.82 -11.66
N PHE A 299 -0.97 -17.26 -11.01
CA PHE A 299 -0.75 -17.50 -9.59
C PHE A 299 -1.76 -16.78 -8.70
N LEU A 300 -1.93 -15.48 -8.91
CA LEU A 300 -2.81 -14.64 -8.10
C LEU A 300 -4.04 -14.25 -8.91
N THR A 301 -5.17 -14.86 -8.56
CA THR A 301 -6.49 -14.59 -9.10
C THR A 301 -7.50 -14.45 -7.97
N GLU A 302 -8.70 -13.97 -8.27
CA GLU A 302 -9.79 -13.90 -7.28
C GLU A 302 -10.24 -15.27 -6.76
N GLU A 303 -9.99 -16.33 -7.51
CA GLU A 303 -10.32 -17.72 -7.14
C GLU A 303 -9.20 -18.39 -6.32
N ASN A 304 -8.04 -17.75 -6.16
CA ASN A 304 -6.97 -18.31 -5.35
C ASN A 304 -7.38 -18.36 -3.87
N SER A 305 -7.40 -19.56 -3.30
CA SER A 305 -7.82 -19.81 -1.91
C SER A 305 -6.94 -19.15 -0.85
N GLU A 306 -5.77 -18.63 -1.24
CA GLU A 306 -4.92 -17.86 -0.33
C GLU A 306 -5.40 -16.42 -0.14
N MET A 307 -6.22 -15.89 -1.05
CA MET A 307 -6.63 -14.49 -1.01
C MET A 307 -7.55 -14.22 0.17
N ILE A 308 -7.15 -13.29 1.03
CA ILE A 308 -7.88 -12.85 2.22
C ILE A 308 -8.58 -11.53 1.95
N PHE A 309 -7.88 -10.59 1.33
CA PHE A 309 -8.39 -9.25 1.06
C PHE A 309 -7.69 -8.62 -0.15
N SER A 310 -8.43 -7.82 -0.91
CA SER A 310 -7.87 -7.04 -2.01
C SER A 310 -8.66 -5.76 -2.24
N GLN A 311 -7.98 -4.63 -2.42
CA GLN A 311 -8.56 -3.38 -2.90
C GLN A 311 -7.61 -2.63 -3.83
N GLY A 312 -8.13 -1.74 -4.65
CA GLY A 312 -7.34 -0.99 -5.62
C GLY A 312 -7.11 -1.75 -6.93
N SER A 313 -6.31 -1.17 -7.79
CA SER A 313 -6.00 -1.68 -9.12
C SER A 313 -4.70 -2.48 -9.14
N GLN A 314 -4.42 -3.03 -10.31
CA GLN A 314 -3.20 -3.73 -10.63
C GLN A 314 -2.40 -2.89 -11.63
N PHE A 315 -1.21 -2.49 -11.23
CA PHE A 315 -0.32 -1.69 -12.06
C PHE A 315 0.74 -2.54 -12.80
N SER A 316 1.18 -3.62 -12.16
CA SER A 316 2.22 -4.50 -12.71
C SER A 316 1.84 -5.12 -14.06
N GLU A 317 0.54 -5.30 -14.35
CA GLU A 317 0.07 -5.76 -15.66
C GLU A 317 0.50 -4.84 -16.80
N VAL A 318 0.51 -3.53 -16.56
CA VAL A 318 0.82 -2.54 -17.58
C VAL A 318 2.33 -2.43 -17.82
N CYS A 319 3.12 -2.52 -16.75
CA CYS A 319 4.54 -2.19 -16.78
C CYS A 319 5.47 -3.35 -17.08
N TRP A 320 5.07 -4.60 -16.77
CA TRP A 320 5.95 -5.77 -16.84
C TRP A 320 5.53 -6.83 -17.86
N THR A 321 4.60 -6.52 -18.75
CA THR A 321 4.18 -7.52 -19.75
C THR A 321 5.22 -7.72 -20.83
N ALA A 322 5.27 -8.92 -21.41
CA ALA A 322 6.18 -9.25 -22.51
C ALA A 322 6.01 -8.36 -23.76
N ASN A 323 4.86 -7.68 -23.89
CA ASN A 323 4.51 -6.86 -25.04
C ASN A 323 4.68 -5.34 -24.81
N ALA A 324 5.00 -4.93 -23.58
CA ALA A 324 5.18 -3.53 -23.22
C ALA A 324 6.19 -3.40 -22.06
N PRO A 325 7.48 -3.63 -22.32
CA PRO A 325 8.46 -3.68 -21.26
C PRO A 325 9.01 -2.28 -20.93
N ASP A 326 8.18 -1.42 -20.29
CA ASP A 326 8.72 -0.20 -19.66
C ASP A 326 9.63 -0.58 -18.51
N PHE A 327 9.28 -1.68 -17.82
CA PHE A 327 10.04 -2.27 -16.74
C PHE A 327 10.24 -3.76 -16.98
N CYS A 328 11.30 -4.28 -16.41
CA CYS A 328 11.57 -5.71 -16.36
C CYS A 328 11.84 -6.17 -14.91
N VAL A 329 11.69 -7.45 -14.69
CA VAL A 329 12.07 -8.09 -13.43
C VAL A 329 13.58 -8.07 -13.29
N SER A 330 14.10 -7.73 -12.11
CA SER A 330 15.55 -7.73 -11.90
C SER A 330 16.13 -9.14 -12.00
N ARG A 331 17.34 -9.24 -12.56
CA ARG A 331 18.06 -10.50 -12.65
C ARG A 331 18.34 -11.08 -11.27
N ASP A 332 18.65 -10.21 -10.30
CA ASP A 332 18.86 -10.57 -8.90
C ASP A 332 17.67 -11.34 -8.30
N LEU A 333 16.43 -10.94 -8.63
CA LEU A 333 15.25 -11.63 -8.17
C LEU A 333 15.05 -12.96 -8.93
N TYR A 334 15.14 -12.92 -10.25
CA TYR A 334 14.90 -14.11 -11.09
C TYR A 334 15.84 -15.27 -10.76
N ASP A 335 17.11 -14.98 -10.52
CA ASP A 335 18.14 -15.98 -10.24
C ASP A 335 18.00 -16.62 -8.83
N LEU A 336 17.09 -16.10 -7.97
CA LEU A 336 16.75 -16.73 -6.69
C LEU A 336 15.91 -18.02 -6.85
N TYR A 337 15.26 -18.19 -8.00
CA TYR A 337 14.40 -19.34 -8.24
C TYR A 337 15.15 -20.43 -8.99
N ASP A 338 15.30 -21.59 -8.35
CA ASP A 338 15.81 -22.78 -9.05
C ASP A 338 14.73 -23.41 -9.97
N GLU A 339 15.11 -24.39 -10.76
CA GLU A 339 14.24 -25.04 -11.75
C GLU A 339 13.06 -25.81 -11.12
N ASN A 340 13.15 -26.17 -9.85
CA ASN A 340 12.10 -26.88 -9.12
C ASN A 340 11.12 -25.93 -8.44
N ASP A 341 11.45 -24.63 -8.36
CA ASP A 341 10.57 -23.62 -7.78
C ASP A 341 9.49 -23.22 -8.77
N ARG A 342 8.25 -23.63 -8.50
CA ARG A 342 7.11 -23.40 -9.39
C ARG A 342 6.80 -21.91 -9.61
N ARG A 343 7.21 -21.05 -8.69
CA ARG A 343 7.04 -19.58 -8.83
C ARG A 343 7.90 -19.00 -9.95
N LYS A 344 8.98 -19.67 -10.37
CA LYS A 344 9.74 -19.29 -11.56
C LYS A 344 8.85 -19.18 -12.80
N GLY A 345 7.77 -19.98 -12.85
CA GLY A 345 6.74 -19.90 -13.89
C GLY A 345 5.94 -18.58 -13.94
N CYS A 346 6.04 -17.70 -12.92
CA CYS A 346 5.48 -16.36 -12.99
C CYS A 346 6.19 -15.46 -14.00
N PHE A 347 7.40 -15.83 -14.41
CA PHE A 347 8.31 -15.01 -15.21
C PHE A 347 8.56 -15.62 -16.58
N THR A 348 8.77 -14.77 -17.58
CA THR A 348 9.21 -15.20 -18.91
C THR A 348 10.53 -14.51 -19.25
N LEU A 349 11.57 -15.30 -19.48
CA LEU A 349 12.83 -14.81 -19.99
C LEU A 349 12.75 -14.64 -21.52
N ASN A 350 12.95 -13.44 -22.01
CA ASN A 350 13.02 -13.13 -23.43
C ASN A 350 14.43 -13.40 -23.94
N THR A 351 14.63 -14.53 -24.60
CA THR A 351 15.95 -14.98 -25.09
C THR A 351 16.59 -14.03 -26.10
N GLY A 352 15.81 -13.14 -26.74
CA GLY A 352 16.33 -12.15 -27.69
C GLY A 352 16.84 -10.85 -27.07
N THR A 353 16.42 -10.55 -25.83
CA THR A 353 16.73 -9.28 -25.13
C THR A 353 17.36 -9.50 -23.75
N ASP A 354 17.36 -10.73 -23.25
CA ASP A 354 17.69 -11.08 -21.86
C ASP A 354 16.82 -10.39 -20.80
N SER A 355 15.75 -9.69 -21.23
CA SER A 355 14.78 -9.09 -20.31
C SER A 355 13.85 -10.14 -19.72
N ILE A 356 13.37 -9.89 -18.51
CA ILE A 356 12.50 -10.81 -17.76
C ILE A 356 11.16 -10.12 -17.54
N ALA A 357 10.11 -10.68 -18.12
CA ALA A 357 8.75 -10.18 -17.96
C ALA A 357 8.02 -10.88 -16.82
N LEU A 358 7.18 -10.13 -16.10
CA LEU A 358 6.21 -10.67 -15.14
C LEU A 358 4.96 -11.11 -15.91
N SER A 359 4.89 -12.39 -16.28
CA SER A 359 3.91 -12.86 -17.26
C SER A 359 2.72 -13.59 -16.66
N TYR A 360 2.92 -14.32 -15.55
CA TYR A 360 1.91 -15.25 -15.05
C TYR A 360 1.65 -15.14 -13.54
N LYS A 361 2.08 -14.07 -12.91
CA LYS A 361 1.75 -13.85 -11.49
C LYS A 361 0.29 -13.42 -11.32
N TYR A 362 -0.16 -12.50 -12.18
CA TYR A 362 -1.51 -11.95 -12.15
C TYR A 362 -2.30 -12.30 -13.42
N ASN A 363 -3.63 -12.13 -13.37
CA ASN A 363 -4.48 -12.35 -14.53
C ASN A 363 -4.43 -11.14 -15.48
N THR A 364 -3.73 -11.29 -16.61
CA THR A 364 -3.50 -10.24 -17.61
C THR A 364 -4.45 -10.31 -18.82
N GLY A 365 -5.33 -11.31 -18.89
CA GLY A 365 -6.02 -11.66 -20.13
C GLY A 365 -7.36 -10.97 -20.42
N ASN A 366 -7.95 -10.21 -19.49
CA ASN A 366 -9.32 -9.71 -19.64
C ASN A 366 -9.55 -8.25 -19.22
N TYR A 367 -8.55 -7.39 -19.21
CA TYR A 367 -8.66 -5.95 -18.84
C TYR A 367 -9.37 -5.67 -17.50
N ARG A 368 -9.48 -6.65 -16.61
CA ARG A 368 -10.07 -6.55 -15.29
C ARG A 368 -9.11 -7.16 -14.29
N ALA A 369 -8.22 -6.32 -13.79
CA ALA A 369 -7.45 -6.68 -12.63
C ALA A 369 -8.40 -6.88 -11.45
N ARG A 370 -8.60 -8.11 -11.04
CA ARG A 370 -9.51 -8.48 -9.96
C ARG A 370 -8.81 -8.62 -8.62
N VAL A 371 -7.48 -8.59 -8.63
CA VAL A 371 -6.62 -8.64 -7.45
C VAL A 371 -5.58 -7.54 -7.58
N SER A 372 -5.47 -6.68 -6.56
CA SER A 372 -4.46 -5.63 -6.50
C SER A 372 -3.05 -6.21 -6.35
N ASP A 373 -2.06 -5.53 -6.90
CA ASP A 373 -0.64 -5.86 -6.75
C ASP A 373 0.08 -5.06 -5.65
N VAL A 374 -0.63 -4.20 -4.93
CA VAL A 374 -0.04 -3.43 -3.82
C VAL A 374 -0.86 -3.47 -2.53
N LEU A 375 -2.17 -3.67 -2.62
CA LEU A 375 -3.09 -3.64 -1.48
C LEU A 375 -3.85 -4.95 -1.32
N SER A 376 -3.20 -6.07 -1.62
CA SER A 376 -3.72 -7.41 -1.38
C SER A 376 -3.10 -8.05 -0.13
N MET A 377 -3.84 -8.96 0.47
CA MET A 377 -3.44 -9.75 1.63
C MET A 377 -3.77 -11.21 1.37
N ARG A 378 -2.86 -12.11 1.69
CA ARG A 378 -3.03 -13.54 1.44
C ARG A 378 -2.34 -14.42 2.47
N ALA A 379 -2.74 -15.67 2.53
CA ALA A 379 -2.27 -16.64 3.51
C ALA A 379 -0.75 -16.77 3.57
N ALA A 380 -0.04 -16.79 2.43
CA ALA A 380 1.42 -16.91 2.43
C ALA A 380 2.13 -15.80 3.21
N GLU A 381 1.59 -14.58 3.23
CA GLU A 381 2.12 -13.51 4.09
C GLU A 381 1.98 -13.88 5.57
N ALA A 382 0.86 -14.45 5.99
CA ALA A 382 0.66 -14.87 7.39
C ALA A 382 1.69 -15.95 7.79
N TRP A 383 1.97 -16.93 6.91
CA TRP A 383 3.02 -17.93 7.13
C TRP A 383 4.40 -17.31 7.31
N LEU A 384 4.73 -16.34 6.48
CA LEU A 384 6.01 -15.63 6.53
C LEU A 384 6.12 -14.70 7.75
N ASN A 385 5.03 -14.00 8.09
CA ASN A 385 5.00 -13.15 9.29
C ASN A 385 5.18 -13.98 10.56
N MET A 386 4.51 -15.15 10.65
CA MET A 386 4.66 -16.09 11.76
C MET A 386 6.09 -16.66 11.84
N ALA A 387 6.64 -17.07 10.68
CA ALA A 387 8.01 -17.58 10.63
C ALA A 387 9.01 -16.52 11.09
N GLU A 388 8.87 -15.27 10.61
CA GLU A 388 9.75 -14.17 10.99
C GLU A 388 9.62 -13.82 12.47
N ALA A 389 8.39 -13.69 12.99
CA ALA A 389 8.16 -13.41 14.41
C ALA A 389 8.82 -14.47 15.30
N CYS A 390 8.60 -15.76 15.01
CA CYS A 390 9.20 -16.86 15.78
C CYS A 390 10.74 -16.89 15.67
N ALA A 391 11.31 -16.60 14.51
CA ALA A 391 12.76 -16.54 14.33
C ALA A 391 13.40 -15.36 15.08
N MET A 392 12.71 -14.22 15.10
CA MET A 392 13.18 -13.04 15.82
C MET A 392 13.07 -13.20 17.34
N ILE A 393 12.07 -13.88 17.85
CA ILE A 393 11.98 -14.33 19.26
C ILE A 393 13.17 -15.25 19.55
N GLY A 394 13.42 -16.23 18.71
CA GLY A 394 14.54 -17.15 18.83
C GLY A 394 14.33 -18.28 19.84
N GLY A 395 15.40 -18.99 20.19
CA GLY A 395 15.37 -20.07 21.17
C GLY A 395 14.37 -21.19 20.82
N ALA A 396 13.44 -21.49 21.72
CA ALA A 396 12.44 -22.55 21.50
C ALA A 396 11.50 -22.26 20.32
N SER A 397 11.32 -21.00 19.93
CA SER A 397 10.43 -20.59 18.82
C SER A 397 11.03 -20.86 17.44
N GLU A 398 12.37 -21.07 17.32
CA GLU A 398 13.02 -21.34 16.04
C GLU A 398 12.50 -22.63 15.35
N GLY A 399 12.10 -23.63 16.15
CA GLY A 399 11.46 -24.84 15.63
C GLY A 399 10.16 -24.54 14.89
N THR A 400 9.31 -23.69 15.46
CA THR A 400 8.08 -23.20 14.85
C THR A 400 8.38 -22.37 13.60
N ALA A 401 9.36 -21.47 13.65
CA ALA A 401 9.76 -20.68 12.48
C ALA A 401 10.18 -21.55 11.29
N ASN A 402 10.99 -22.59 11.53
CA ASN A 402 11.38 -23.56 10.50
C ASN A 402 10.17 -24.31 9.94
N GLU A 403 9.20 -24.72 10.77
CA GLU A 403 8.01 -25.42 10.31
C GLU A 403 7.16 -24.57 9.36
N TYR A 404 6.92 -23.29 9.69
CA TYR A 404 6.19 -22.37 8.83
C TYR A 404 6.93 -22.11 7.51
N LEU A 405 8.26 -21.92 7.55
CA LEU A 405 9.10 -21.75 6.36
C LEU A 405 9.08 -23.00 5.47
N ASN A 406 9.28 -24.19 6.07
CA ASN A 406 9.27 -25.47 5.35
C ASN A 406 7.88 -25.76 4.75
N THR A 407 6.81 -25.43 5.48
CA THR A 407 5.44 -25.62 4.98
C THR A 407 5.18 -24.78 3.73
N LEU A 408 5.60 -23.51 3.71
CA LEU A 408 5.50 -22.69 2.51
C LEU A 408 6.33 -23.29 1.36
N ARG A 409 7.59 -23.65 1.60
CA ARG A 409 8.49 -24.22 0.58
C ARG A 409 8.00 -25.54 0.00
N ARG A 410 7.43 -26.42 0.81
CA ARG A 410 6.79 -27.68 0.34
C ARG A 410 5.67 -27.41 -0.67
N ASN A 411 4.97 -26.31 -0.55
CA ASN A 411 3.89 -25.90 -1.45
C ASN A 411 4.37 -25.13 -2.68
N ARG A 412 5.66 -24.79 -2.77
CA ARG A 412 6.25 -23.99 -3.87
C ARG A 412 7.31 -24.73 -4.68
N ILE A 413 8.05 -25.66 -4.06
CA ILE A 413 9.24 -26.26 -4.63
C ILE A 413 9.02 -27.77 -4.77
N VAL A 414 9.13 -28.28 -5.98
CA VAL A 414 8.97 -29.72 -6.28
C VAL A 414 10.10 -30.53 -5.64
N GLY A 415 9.75 -31.57 -4.90
CA GLY A 415 10.73 -32.42 -4.24
C GLY A 415 11.49 -31.75 -3.09
N TYR A 416 10.93 -30.68 -2.51
CA TYR A 416 11.54 -29.99 -1.38
C TYR A 416 11.71 -30.92 -0.18
N ALA A 417 12.91 -30.94 0.37
CA ALA A 417 13.21 -31.61 1.64
C ALA A 417 13.37 -30.55 2.74
N ASP A 418 12.72 -30.78 3.88
CA ASP A 418 12.77 -29.89 5.01
C ASP A 418 14.20 -29.59 5.45
N ARG A 419 14.43 -28.34 5.81
CA ARG A 419 15.71 -27.85 6.31
C ARG A 419 15.52 -27.20 7.67
N SER A 420 16.56 -27.20 8.47
CA SER A 420 16.57 -26.53 9.77
C SER A 420 17.69 -25.51 9.78
N TYR A 421 17.34 -24.28 10.14
CA TYR A 421 18.25 -23.15 10.30
C TYR A 421 18.09 -22.59 11.70
N SER A 422 19.04 -21.77 12.15
CA SER A 422 18.99 -21.10 13.45
C SER A 422 19.58 -19.70 13.40
N GLY A 423 19.22 -18.86 14.36
CA GLY A 423 19.76 -17.52 14.54
C GLY A 423 19.58 -16.65 13.28
N GLU A 424 20.63 -15.92 12.93
CA GLU A 424 20.64 -14.99 11.80
C GLU A 424 20.39 -15.69 10.45
N GLU A 425 20.92 -16.90 10.27
CA GLU A 425 20.71 -17.66 9.05
C GLU A 425 19.22 -17.99 8.85
N LEU A 426 18.50 -18.38 9.90
CA LEU A 426 17.05 -18.61 9.84
C LEU A 426 16.31 -17.35 9.39
N VAL A 427 16.64 -16.20 9.97
CA VAL A 427 16.01 -14.91 9.61
C VAL A 427 16.31 -14.56 8.15
N ASN A 428 17.57 -14.77 7.69
CA ASN A 428 17.95 -14.50 6.32
C ASN A 428 17.23 -15.42 5.33
N GLN A 429 17.03 -16.69 5.68
CA GLN A 429 16.27 -17.64 4.86
C GLN A 429 14.78 -17.26 4.76
N ILE A 430 14.19 -16.74 5.84
CA ILE A 430 12.80 -16.26 5.85
C ILE A 430 12.67 -14.98 5.02
N ARG A 431 13.57 -14.01 5.17
CA ARG A 431 13.60 -12.77 4.38
C ARG A 431 13.78 -13.06 2.87
N LEU A 432 14.63 -14.02 2.53
CA LEU A 432 14.80 -14.49 1.16
C LEU A 432 13.53 -15.12 0.61
N GLU A 433 12.89 -15.98 1.40
CA GLU A 433 11.63 -16.62 1.01
C GLU A 433 10.52 -15.57 0.85
N ARG A 434 10.47 -14.59 1.76
CA ARG A 434 9.51 -13.47 1.70
C ARG A 434 9.69 -12.66 0.40
N ARG A 435 10.92 -12.33 0.02
CA ARG A 435 11.21 -11.65 -1.25
C ARG A 435 10.71 -12.46 -2.45
N LYS A 436 11.02 -13.77 -2.49
CA LYS A 436 10.56 -14.67 -3.56
C LYS A 436 9.04 -14.78 -3.63
N GLU A 437 8.38 -14.87 -2.49
CA GLU A 437 6.94 -15.08 -2.41
C GLU A 437 6.15 -13.82 -2.71
N LEU A 438 6.50 -12.70 -2.09
CA LEU A 438 5.74 -11.46 -2.09
C LEU A 438 6.29 -10.38 -3.06
N CYS A 439 7.21 -10.74 -3.98
CA CYS A 439 7.67 -9.81 -5.01
C CYS A 439 6.50 -9.25 -5.82
N PHE A 440 6.54 -7.98 -6.18
CA PHE A 440 5.47 -7.27 -6.90
C PHE A 440 4.09 -7.30 -6.20
N GLU A 441 4.09 -7.31 -4.86
CA GLU A 441 2.88 -7.21 -4.02
C GLU A 441 2.98 -6.01 -3.04
N GLY A 442 3.80 -5.00 -3.36
CA GLY A 442 3.96 -3.78 -2.55
C GLY A 442 4.71 -3.96 -1.23
N HIS A 443 5.37 -5.11 -1.01
CA HIS A 443 6.05 -5.41 0.26
C HIS A 443 7.52 -5.00 0.28
N ARG A 444 8.26 -5.24 -0.82
CA ARG A 444 9.72 -5.20 -0.84
C ARG A 444 10.32 -3.88 -0.39
N TRP A 445 9.77 -2.74 -0.83
CA TRP A 445 10.21 -1.42 -0.40
C TRP A 445 10.13 -1.23 1.11
N PHE A 446 9.01 -1.60 1.71
CA PHE A 446 8.81 -1.49 3.16
C PHE A 446 9.64 -2.51 3.94
N ASP A 447 9.87 -3.71 3.40
CA ASP A 447 10.75 -4.71 3.99
C ASP A 447 12.19 -4.22 4.07
N LEU A 448 12.74 -3.62 2.99
CA LEU A 448 14.08 -3.04 3.00
C LEU A 448 14.22 -1.95 4.07
N ARG A 449 13.20 -1.07 4.20
CA ARG A 449 13.17 -0.01 5.20
C ARG A 449 13.19 -0.56 6.63
N ARG A 450 12.30 -1.48 6.96
CA ARG A 450 12.23 -2.03 8.31
C ARG A 450 13.42 -2.92 8.67
N TYR A 451 14.03 -3.59 7.69
CA TYR A 451 15.24 -4.37 7.93
C TYR A 451 16.44 -3.50 8.26
N SER A 452 16.52 -2.30 7.72
CA SER A 452 17.65 -1.39 7.97
C SER A 452 17.72 -0.94 9.44
N VAL A 453 16.57 -0.83 10.13
CA VAL A 453 16.48 -0.44 11.55
C VAL A 453 16.24 -1.61 12.48
N CYS A 454 16.28 -2.84 11.98
CA CYS A 454 16.10 -4.04 12.78
C CYS A 454 17.23 -4.18 13.82
N LYS A 455 16.87 -4.20 15.11
CA LYS A 455 17.87 -4.19 16.19
C LYS A 455 18.70 -5.47 16.26
N LYS A 456 18.08 -6.61 16.02
CA LYS A 456 18.76 -7.91 16.20
C LYS A 456 19.60 -8.31 15.00
N TYR A 457 19.06 -8.15 13.78
CA TYR A 457 19.70 -8.52 12.52
C TYR A 457 19.44 -7.44 11.47
N PRO A 458 20.15 -6.30 11.53
CA PRO A 458 19.98 -5.23 10.56
C PRO A 458 20.43 -5.68 9.16
N TYR A 459 19.73 -5.18 8.14
CA TYR A 459 20.09 -5.44 6.75
C TYR A 459 19.76 -4.23 5.88
N SER A 460 20.74 -3.81 5.10
CA SER A 460 20.61 -2.80 4.06
C SER A 460 21.41 -3.20 2.83
N LYS A 461 21.13 -2.60 1.70
CA LYS A 461 21.87 -2.81 0.46
C LYS A 461 21.81 -1.57 -0.44
N LYS A 462 22.79 -1.42 -1.32
CA LYS A 462 22.73 -0.46 -2.41
C LYS A 462 21.90 -1.01 -3.56
N ILE A 463 21.11 -0.13 -4.19
CA ILE A 463 20.35 -0.45 -5.39
C ILE A 463 20.83 0.44 -6.53
N TYR A 464 21.14 -0.16 -7.66
CA TYR A 464 21.57 0.54 -8.87
C TYR A 464 20.43 0.53 -9.89
N ARG A 465 20.18 1.67 -10.52
CA ARG A 465 19.15 1.82 -11.53
C ARG A 465 19.67 2.58 -12.73
N SER A 466 19.72 1.94 -13.88
CA SER A 466 20.00 2.63 -15.14
C SER A 466 18.69 3.12 -15.77
N PHE A 467 18.72 4.35 -16.27
CA PHE A 467 17.58 5.00 -16.91
C PHE A 467 17.99 5.55 -18.27
N SER A 468 17.19 5.25 -19.29
CA SER A 468 17.43 5.67 -20.66
C SER A 468 16.68 6.96 -20.99
N PHE A 469 17.39 7.97 -21.48
CA PHE A 469 16.81 9.22 -21.96
C PHE A 469 16.70 9.21 -23.48
N TYR A 470 15.62 9.75 -23.99
CA TYR A 470 15.31 9.78 -25.41
C TYR A 470 15.16 11.21 -25.90
N THR A 471 15.59 11.46 -27.14
CA THR A 471 15.38 12.72 -27.84
C THR A 471 13.89 12.93 -28.17
N SER A 472 13.52 14.14 -28.60
CA SER A 472 12.16 14.43 -29.11
C SER A 472 11.75 13.61 -30.34
N THR A 473 12.72 12.97 -31.00
CA THR A 473 12.50 12.03 -32.11
C THR A 473 12.56 10.56 -31.67
N TYR A 474 12.56 10.32 -30.37
CA TYR A 474 12.58 8.99 -29.74
C TYR A 474 13.83 8.15 -30.03
N ALA A 475 14.94 8.79 -30.37
CA ALA A 475 16.23 8.11 -30.39
C ALA A 475 16.86 8.14 -29.00
N LEU A 476 17.57 7.08 -28.62
CA LEU A 476 18.34 7.06 -27.37
C LEU A 476 19.34 8.23 -27.38
N ASP A 477 19.24 9.09 -26.36
CA ASP A 477 20.17 10.20 -26.16
C ASP A 477 21.34 9.76 -25.24
N ARG A 478 21.00 9.25 -24.06
CA ARG A 478 21.98 8.79 -23.06
C ARG A 478 21.35 7.81 -22.08
N ILE A 479 22.21 7.07 -21.38
CA ILE A 479 21.84 6.23 -20.24
C ILE A 479 22.55 6.79 -19.01
N GLU A 480 21.80 7.01 -17.94
CA GLU A 480 22.32 7.45 -16.65
C GLU A 480 22.05 6.38 -15.60
N THR A 481 23.01 6.15 -14.70
CA THR A 481 22.86 5.20 -13.61
C THR A 481 22.79 5.94 -12.28
N TYR A 482 21.75 5.66 -11.53
CA TYR A 482 21.47 6.23 -10.20
C TYR A 482 21.68 5.17 -9.13
N VAL A 483 22.03 5.60 -7.93
CA VAL A 483 22.26 4.71 -6.78
C VAL A 483 21.38 5.13 -5.62
N LEU A 484 20.67 4.17 -5.06
CA LEU A 484 20.09 4.28 -3.72
C LEU A 484 21.11 3.65 -2.75
N GLU A 485 21.69 4.49 -1.89
CA GLU A 485 22.70 4.05 -0.93
C GLU A 485 22.08 3.23 0.21
N GLU A 486 22.93 2.55 0.98
CA GLU A 486 22.49 1.92 2.22
C GLU A 486 21.98 2.97 3.20
N ASN A 487 20.79 2.75 3.77
CA ASN A 487 20.13 3.70 4.68
C ASN A 487 19.90 5.10 4.08
N ASP A 488 19.71 5.17 2.78
CA ASP A 488 19.54 6.41 2.02
C ASP A 488 18.31 7.21 2.54
N PRO A 489 18.44 8.54 2.73
CA PRO A 489 17.30 9.38 3.09
C PRO A 489 16.13 9.28 2.10
N ALA A 490 16.37 8.94 0.84
CA ALA A 490 15.33 8.79 -0.18
C ALA A 490 14.38 7.61 0.06
N TYR A 491 14.68 6.74 1.02
CA TYR A 491 13.69 5.78 1.51
C TYR A 491 12.45 6.45 2.16
N VAL A 492 12.51 7.73 2.47
CA VAL A 492 11.39 8.53 2.99
C VAL A 492 11.00 9.55 1.92
N PHE A 493 9.71 9.60 1.56
CA PHE A 493 9.22 10.60 0.61
C PHE A 493 9.18 12.00 1.23
N ALA A 494 9.49 13.01 0.43
CA ALA A 494 9.21 14.41 0.78
C ALA A 494 7.71 14.60 1.00
N ILE A 495 7.33 15.52 1.89
CA ILE A 495 5.93 15.93 2.01
C ILE A 495 5.54 16.64 0.71
N PRO A 496 4.36 16.36 0.13
CA PRO A 496 3.96 17.00 -1.11
C PRO A 496 4.04 18.52 -1.02
N ARG A 497 4.64 19.14 -2.03
CA ARG A 497 4.90 20.59 -2.04
C ARG A 497 3.65 21.42 -1.82
N THR A 498 2.53 21.03 -2.42
CA THR A 498 1.24 21.71 -2.24
C THR A 498 0.73 21.67 -0.80
N VAL A 499 1.11 20.66 -0.02
CA VAL A 499 0.78 20.55 1.40
C VAL A 499 1.65 21.50 2.21
N LEU A 500 2.96 21.57 1.91
CA LEU A 500 3.88 22.50 2.58
C LEU A 500 3.54 23.97 2.31
N GLU A 501 3.10 24.28 1.09
CA GLU A 501 2.72 25.64 0.67
C GLU A 501 1.35 26.09 1.20
N PHE A 502 0.53 25.17 1.72
CA PHE A 502 -0.80 25.49 2.23
C PHE A 502 -0.76 26.20 3.59
N ASP A 503 0.21 25.89 4.43
CA ASP A 503 0.37 26.47 5.75
C ASP A 503 1.22 27.75 5.70
N THR A 504 0.88 28.75 6.53
CA THR A 504 1.65 30.01 6.64
C THR A 504 3.05 29.80 7.22
N GLU A 505 3.20 28.80 8.11
CA GLU A 505 4.49 28.27 8.54
C GLU A 505 4.56 26.82 8.08
N PRO A 506 5.38 26.49 7.07
CA PRO A 506 5.42 25.15 6.53
C PRO A 506 5.88 24.14 7.58
N MET A 507 5.21 22.98 7.62
CA MET A 507 5.67 21.88 8.46
C MET A 507 7.07 21.42 8.03
N PRO A 508 7.89 20.86 8.94
CA PRO A 508 9.20 20.33 8.56
C PRO A 508 9.07 19.25 7.48
N ASP A 509 9.82 19.40 6.39
CA ASP A 509 9.90 18.38 5.34
C ASP A 509 10.92 17.28 5.68
N ASN A 510 10.89 16.20 4.92
CA ASN A 510 11.90 15.16 4.96
C ASN A 510 13.06 15.55 4.04
N GLU A 511 14.29 15.51 4.56
CA GLU A 511 15.47 15.72 3.73
C GLU A 511 15.61 14.61 2.70
N ARG A 512 15.62 15.00 1.42
CA ARG A 512 15.99 14.11 0.31
C ARG A 512 17.12 14.78 -0.47
N PRO A 513 18.26 14.13 -0.64
CA PRO A 513 19.37 14.69 -1.41
C PRO A 513 19.00 14.76 -2.90
N GLU A 514 19.58 15.74 -3.60
CA GLU A 514 19.61 15.73 -5.05
C GLU A 514 20.30 14.44 -5.52
N ARG A 515 19.69 13.76 -6.49
CA ARG A 515 20.20 12.50 -7.01
C ARG A 515 20.99 12.75 -8.31
N ILE A 516 22.30 12.70 -8.20
CA ILE A 516 23.19 12.86 -9.34
C ILE A 516 23.51 11.48 -9.92
N PRO A 517 23.45 11.29 -11.25
CA PRO A 517 23.86 10.04 -11.86
C PRO A 517 25.34 9.76 -11.60
N LEU A 518 25.70 8.49 -11.53
CA LEU A 518 27.11 8.10 -11.49
C LEU A 518 27.82 8.60 -12.76
N GLU A 519 29.04 9.11 -12.58
CA GLU A 519 29.88 9.42 -13.73
C GLU A 519 30.06 8.14 -14.56
N SER A 520 29.83 8.23 -15.86
CA SER A 520 30.14 7.11 -16.77
C SER A 520 31.62 6.82 -16.66
N ALA A 521 31.99 5.60 -16.29
CA ALA A 521 33.36 5.16 -16.47
C ALA A 521 33.64 5.18 -17.99
N ASP A 522 34.50 6.14 -18.43
CA ASP A 522 34.96 6.25 -19.81
C ASP A 522 35.60 4.95 -20.33
#